data_7594353fdd3a23c251c13cbd0c0dd247
#
_entry.id   7594353fdd3a23c251c13cbd0c0dd247
#
_cell.length_a   1.000
_cell.length_b   1.000
_cell.length_c   1.000
_cell.angle_alpha   90.00
_cell.angle_beta   90.00
_cell.angle_gamma   90.00
#
_symmetry.space_group_name_H-M   'P 1'
#
loop_
_entity.id
_entity.type
_entity.pdbx_description
1 polymer ?
#
loop_
_entity_poly.entity_id
_entity_poly.type
_entity_poly.pdbx_seq_one_letter_code
_entity_poly.pdbx_strand_id
1 'polypeptide(L)'
;NSRFSPYLYGKISTCPKRRTIDTMRILITGGAGFIGSHLCDRLLSDDHSVVAIDNLITGSSNNISHLSENKNFSFIYHNVADYINFSDPVDAVMHFASPASPSQTAPTGYLQLPIQTLKAGALGTLNALGVAKKHAAVFLLASTSEVYGDPLEHPQSETYWGNVDPIGPRSVYDEAKRFAEALTMAYQRTHGVDTRIVRIFNTYGPRMAMDDGRAVPNFIHQALRETSLTIYGDGKQTRSFCYVDDLVNGIVALLESREHHPVNLGNPHEITIMELADAINKI
;
A
#
# COMPACT_ATOMS: atom_id res chain seq x y z
N ASN A 1 25.50 -25.68 24.51
CA ASN A 1 25.51 -26.62 23.36
C ASN A 1 24.18 -26.59 22.63
N SER A 2 24.01 -25.70 21.70
CA SER A 2 22.96 -25.81 20.67
C SER A 2 23.54 -25.24 19.37
N ARG A 3 23.60 -26.11 18.38
CA ARG A 3 24.16 -25.88 17.05
C ARG A 3 23.22 -25.07 16.21
N PHE A 4 23.64 -23.93 15.72
CA PHE A 4 23.00 -23.22 14.62
C PHE A 4 23.30 -23.97 13.31
N SER A 5 22.24 -24.27 12.54
CA SER A 5 22.33 -24.86 11.20
C SER A 5 22.48 -23.73 10.17
N PRO A 6 23.35 -23.88 9.14
CA PRO A 6 23.56 -22.85 8.13
C PRO A 6 22.42 -22.83 7.11
N TYR A 7 22.10 -21.63 6.65
CA TYR A 7 21.11 -21.33 5.60
C TYR A 7 21.41 -22.13 4.32
N LEU A 8 20.48 -22.98 3.94
CA LEU A 8 20.43 -23.61 2.62
C LEU A 8 19.76 -22.63 1.64
N TYR A 9 20.55 -22.06 0.74
CA TYR A 9 20.03 -21.44 -0.48
C TYR A 9 19.40 -22.54 -1.35
N GLY A 10 18.07 -22.70 -1.26
CA GLY A 10 17.32 -23.57 -2.15
C GLY A 10 17.32 -23.00 -3.55
N LYS A 11 17.74 -23.79 -4.54
CA LYS A 11 17.58 -23.49 -5.96
C LYS A 11 16.11 -23.20 -6.23
N ILE A 12 15.81 -22.03 -6.79
CA ILE A 12 14.49 -21.69 -7.33
C ILE A 12 14.20 -22.70 -8.45
N SER A 13 13.38 -23.69 -8.15
CA SER A 13 12.83 -24.59 -9.14
C SER A 13 11.79 -23.82 -9.95
N THR A 14 11.86 -23.95 -11.27
CA THR A 14 10.95 -23.50 -12.30
C THR A 14 9.56 -23.09 -11.79
N CYS A 15 9.20 -21.82 -12.04
CA CYS A 15 7.88 -21.25 -11.82
C CYS A 15 6.79 -22.26 -12.21
N PRO A 16 5.90 -22.68 -11.30
CA PRO A 16 4.80 -23.54 -11.67
C PRO A 16 3.94 -22.78 -12.69
N LYS A 17 3.54 -23.47 -13.77
CA LYS A 17 2.61 -22.95 -14.78
C LYS A 17 1.47 -22.23 -14.05
N ARG A 18 1.20 -20.94 -14.44
CA ARG A 18 0.02 -20.19 -14.02
C ARG A 18 -1.17 -21.15 -14.03
N ARG A 19 -1.74 -21.44 -12.87
CA ARG A 19 -3.12 -21.91 -12.80
C ARG A 19 -3.94 -20.79 -13.43
N THR A 20 -4.81 -21.14 -14.38
CA THR A 20 -5.90 -20.24 -14.80
C THR A 20 -6.68 -19.92 -13.54
N ILE A 21 -6.47 -18.71 -13.00
CA ILE A 21 -7.25 -18.19 -11.89
C ILE A 21 -8.62 -17.90 -12.49
N ASP A 22 -9.67 -18.49 -11.92
CA ASP A 22 -11.03 -18.14 -12.27
C ASP A 22 -11.19 -16.64 -12.12
N THR A 23 -11.94 -16.00 -13.03
CA THR A 23 -12.19 -14.56 -12.97
C THR A 23 -12.80 -14.20 -11.63
N MET A 24 -12.14 -13.31 -10.88
CA MET A 24 -12.58 -12.84 -9.57
C MET A 24 -13.34 -11.52 -9.69
N ARG A 25 -14.25 -11.27 -8.74
CA ARG A 25 -14.79 -9.95 -8.48
C ARG A 25 -14.12 -9.38 -7.25
N ILE A 26 -13.40 -8.25 -7.41
CA ILE A 26 -12.52 -7.68 -6.40
C ILE A 26 -13.01 -6.30 -6.00
N LEU A 27 -13.19 -6.07 -4.71
CA LEU A 27 -13.50 -4.76 -4.15
C LEU A 27 -12.22 -4.10 -3.66
N ILE A 28 -11.91 -2.89 -4.16
CA ILE A 28 -10.73 -2.11 -3.78
C ILE A 28 -11.18 -0.83 -3.11
N THR A 29 -10.87 -0.65 -1.85
CA THR A 29 -11.03 0.66 -1.19
C THR A 29 -9.79 1.51 -1.41
N GLY A 30 -9.95 2.82 -1.63
CA GLY A 30 -8.86 3.68 -2.07
C GLY A 30 -8.53 3.49 -3.56
N GLY A 31 -9.51 3.02 -4.37
CA GLY A 31 -9.31 2.67 -5.76
C GLY A 31 -9.01 3.84 -6.69
N ALA A 32 -9.33 5.08 -6.30
CA ALA A 32 -8.97 6.30 -7.03
C ALA A 32 -7.63 6.92 -6.57
N GLY A 33 -6.96 6.29 -5.58
CA GLY A 33 -5.64 6.68 -5.10
C GLY A 33 -4.51 6.25 -6.03
N PHE A 34 -3.27 6.60 -5.68
CA PHE A 34 -2.07 6.26 -6.44
C PHE A 34 -1.96 4.74 -6.69
N ILE A 35 -1.76 3.93 -5.66
CA ILE A 35 -1.56 2.48 -5.82
C ILE A 35 -2.88 1.80 -6.22
N GLY A 36 -4.02 2.21 -5.63
CA GLY A 36 -5.32 1.61 -5.92
C GLY A 36 -5.72 1.68 -7.39
N SER A 37 -5.45 2.79 -8.07
CA SER A 37 -5.76 2.94 -9.49
C SER A 37 -4.90 2.07 -10.41
N HIS A 38 -3.63 1.85 -10.07
CA HIS A 38 -2.77 0.90 -10.78
C HIS A 38 -3.22 -0.55 -10.57
N LEU A 39 -3.71 -0.88 -9.36
CA LEU A 39 -4.32 -2.19 -9.09
C LEU A 39 -5.60 -2.39 -9.89
N CYS A 40 -6.45 -1.35 -10.03
CA CYS A 40 -7.62 -1.42 -10.89
C CYS A 40 -7.23 -1.78 -12.33
N ASP A 41 -6.25 -1.07 -12.91
CA ASP A 41 -5.76 -1.35 -14.26
C ASP A 41 -5.25 -2.77 -14.40
N ARG A 42 -4.40 -3.20 -13.48
CA ARG A 42 -3.78 -4.51 -13.53
C ARG A 42 -4.81 -5.64 -13.42
N LEU A 43 -5.71 -5.57 -12.46
CA LEU A 43 -6.70 -6.62 -12.23
C LEU A 43 -7.71 -6.70 -13.38
N LEU A 44 -8.08 -5.57 -13.98
CA LEU A 44 -8.90 -5.55 -15.19
C LEU A 44 -8.16 -6.15 -16.39
N SER A 45 -6.84 -5.92 -16.52
CA SER A 45 -6.04 -6.53 -17.58
C SER A 45 -5.84 -8.04 -17.39
N ASP A 46 -5.99 -8.54 -16.19
CA ASP A 46 -5.99 -9.98 -15.84
C ASP A 46 -7.42 -10.58 -15.90
N ASP A 47 -8.37 -9.93 -16.58
CA ASP A 47 -9.76 -10.34 -16.82
C ASP A 47 -10.64 -10.41 -15.56
N HIS A 48 -10.25 -9.79 -14.44
CA HIS A 48 -11.08 -9.68 -13.24
C HIS A 48 -12.12 -8.57 -13.34
N SER A 49 -13.14 -8.61 -12.50
CA SER A 49 -14.08 -7.49 -12.30
C SER A 49 -13.68 -6.70 -11.05
N VAL A 50 -13.66 -5.38 -11.17
CA VAL A 50 -13.20 -4.48 -10.10
C VAL A 50 -14.29 -3.51 -9.68
N VAL A 51 -14.54 -3.43 -8.39
CA VAL A 51 -15.37 -2.40 -7.74
C VAL A 51 -14.44 -1.50 -6.93
N ALA A 52 -14.23 -0.27 -7.37
CA ALA A 52 -13.43 0.72 -6.67
C ALA A 52 -14.30 1.55 -5.72
N ILE A 53 -13.92 1.65 -4.45
CA ILE A 53 -14.53 2.54 -3.46
C ILE A 53 -13.53 3.63 -3.08
N ASP A 54 -13.95 4.90 -3.14
CA ASP A 54 -13.14 6.04 -2.73
C ASP A 54 -14.03 7.24 -2.38
N ASN A 55 -13.61 8.08 -1.46
CA ASN A 55 -14.28 9.35 -1.16
C ASN A 55 -13.53 10.57 -1.74
N LEU A 56 -12.49 10.32 -2.52
CA LEU A 56 -11.67 11.32 -3.23
C LEU A 56 -11.02 12.37 -2.31
N ILE A 57 -10.87 12.09 -1.01
CA ILE A 57 -10.24 13.04 -0.09
C ILE A 57 -8.74 13.21 -0.40
N THR A 58 -8.08 12.15 -0.87
CA THR A 58 -6.69 12.14 -1.34
C THR A 58 -6.54 11.51 -2.73
N GLY A 59 -7.54 10.76 -3.17
CA GLY A 59 -7.65 10.19 -4.50
C GLY A 59 -8.13 11.20 -5.53
N SER A 60 -8.06 10.82 -6.82
CA SER A 60 -8.52 11.64 -7.93
C SER A 60 -9.33 10.80 -8.92
N SER A 61 -10.50 11.29 -9.32
CA SER A 61 -11.28 10.67 -10.39
C SER A 61 -10.51 10.55 -11.72
N ASN A 62 -9.54 11.44 -11.96
CA ASN A 62 -8.69 11.39 -13.15
C ASN A 62 -7.87 10.08 -13.21
N ASN A 63 -7.52 9.50 -12.06
CA ASN A 63 -6.74 8.26 -12.00
C ASN A 63 -7.49 7.03 -12.54
N ILE A 64 -8.82 7.10 -12.58
CA ILE A 64 -9.71 5.99 -12.97
C ILE A 64 -10.66 6.36 -14.11
N SER A 65 -10.61 7.59 -14.64
CA SER A 65 -11.56 8.09 -15.67
C SER A 65 -11.50 7.27 -16.95
N HIS A 66 -10.31 6.77 -17.33
CA HIS A 66 -10.10 5.90 -18.51
C HIS A 66 -10.80 4.53 -18.38
N LEU A 67 -11.23 4.15 -17.18
CA LEU A 67 -11.94 2.89 -16.91
C LEU A 67 -13.47 3.01 -17.00
N SER A 68 -14.01 4.21 -17.18
CA SER A 68 -15.45 4.50 -17.13
C SER A 68 -16.29 3.66 -18.11
N GLU A 69 -15.75 3.32 -19.28
CA GLU A 69 -16.42 2.52 -20.30
C GLU A 69 -16.15 1.01 -20.16
N ASN A 70 -15.31 0.60 -19.20
CA ASN A 70 -15.02 -0.82 -19.00
C ASN A 70 -16.16 -1.51 -18.25
N LYS A 71 -16.81 -2.49 -18.88
CA LYS A 71 -17.96 -3.22 -18.32
C LYS A 71 -17.64 -4.02 -17.05
N ASN A 72 -16.37 -4.33 -16.83
CA ASN A 72 -15.90 -5.06 -15.66
C ASN A 72 -15.44 -4.10 -14.53
N PHE A 73 -15.58 -2.77 -14.72
CA PHE A 73 -15.23 -1.77 -13.72
C PHE A 73 -16.47 -1.03 -13.21
N SER A 74 -16.50 -0.77 -11.91
CA SER A 74 -17.46 0.15 -11.31
C SER A 74 -16.81 0.99 -10.21
N PHE A 75 -17.27 2.22 -10.06
CA PHE A 75 -16.82 3.14 -9.03
C PHE A 75 -17.96 3.51 -8.09
N ILE A 76 -17.71 3.45 -6.78
CA ILE A 76 -18.64 3.85 -5.73
C ILE A 76 -17.99 4.97 -4.92
N TYR A 77 -18.61 6.16 -4.95
CA TYR A 77 -18.22 7.25 -4.06
C TYR A 77 -18.70 6.94 -2.64
N HIS A 78 -17.77 6.63 -1.73
CA HIS A 78 -18.12 6.28 -0.35
C HIS A 78 -16.92 6.47 0.60
N ASN A 79 -17.22 6.90 1.82
CA ASN A 79 -16.22 7.01 2.88
C ASN A 79 -16.11 5.67 3.63
N VAL A 80 -14.95 5.04 3.61
CA VAL A 80 -14.73 3.73 4.25
C VAL A 80 -14.92 3.75 5.77
N ALA A 81 -14.84 4.92 6.41
CA ALA A 81 -15.13 5.06 7.83
C ALA A 81 -16.62 4.87 8.17
N ASP A 82 -17.49 4.99 7.17
CA ASP A 82 -18.92 4.71 7.28
C ASP A 82 -19.19 3.24 6.91
N TYR A 83 -20.33 2.71 7.35
CA TYR A 83 -20.68 1.32 7.08
C TYR A 83 -20.75 1.02 5.58
N ILE A 84 -19.97 0.04 5.12
CA ILE A 84 -19.95 -0.38 3.72
C ILE A 84 -21.08 -1.41 3.50
N ASN A 85 -22.21 -0.94 2.99
CA ASN A 85 -23.31 -1.83 2.61
C ASN A 85 -23.08 -2.37 1.20
N PHE A 86 -22.34 -3.48 1.13
CA PHE A 86 -22.06 -4.17 -0.13
C PHE A 86 -22.77 -5.54 -0.13
N SER A 87 -23.70 -5.74 -1.08
CA SER A 87 -24.56 -6.95 -1.13
C SER A 87 -24.09 -7.97 -2.15
N ASP A 88 -23.47 -7.50 -3.24
CA ASP A 88 -23.05 -8.37 -4.31
C ASP A 88 -21.86 -9.23 -3.91
N PRO A 89 -21.80 -10.51 -4.35
CA PRO A 89 -20.66 -11.36 -4.03
C PRO A 89 -19.33 -10.77 -4.49
N VAL A 90 -18.30 -10.92 -3.65
CA VAL A 90 -16.91 -10.59 -3.98
C VAL A 90 -16.00 -11.72 -3.52
N ASP A 91 -14.92 -11.97 -4.28
CA ASP A 91 -13.94 -13.00 -4.02
C ASP A 91 -12.75 -12.45 -3.21
N ALA A 92 -12.48 -11.14 -3.34
CA ALA A 92 -11.45 -10.46 -2.58
C ALA A 92 -11.84 -9.02 -2.22
N VAL A 93 -11.35 -8.57 -1.07
CA VAL A 93 -11.43 -7.19 -0.59
C VAL A 93 -10.02 -6.68 -0.34
N MET A 94 -9.60 -5.66 -1.09
CA MET A 94 -8.28 -5.05 -0.97
C MET A 94 -8.41 -3.66 -0.34
N HIS A 95 -7.90 -3.48 0.88
CA HIS A 95 -8.07 -2.24 1.64
C HIS A 95 -6.85 -1.33 1.52
N PHE A 96 -6.94 -0.35 0.61
CA PHE A 96 -5.90 0.65 0.30
C PHE A 96 -6.29 2.08 0.73
N ALA A 97 -7.53 2.31 1.15
CA ALA A 97 -8.00 3.62 1.56
C ALA A 97 -7.26 4.11 2.82
N SER A 98 -6.44 5.13 2.67
CA SER A 98 -5.77 5.84 3.76
C SER A 98 -5.09 7.10 3.23
N PRO A 99 -5.17 8.27 3.88
CA PRO A 99 -4.18 9.31 3.66
C PRO A 99 -2.79 8.75 3.99
N ALA A 100 -1.82 8.90 3.10
CA ALA A 100 -0.50 8.27 3.24
C ALA A 100 0.68 9.22 2.93
N SER A 101 0.41 10.43 2.46
CA SER A 101 1.42 11.43 2.23
C SER A 101 1.94 12.01 3.56
N PRO A 102 3.27 12.05 3.79
CA PRO A 102 3.88 12.66 4.98
C PRO A 102 3.98 14.19 4.88
N SER A 103 3.45 14.81 3.82
CA SER A 103 3.53 16.25 3.60
C SER A 103 2.96 17.02 4.78
N GLN A 104 3.71 18.01 5.24
CA GLN A 104 3.28 18.93 6.29
C GLN A 104 2.47 20.12 5.75
N THR A 105 2.48 20.33 4.44
CA THR A 105 1.88 21.51 3.79
C THR A 105 0.74 21.13 2.82
N ALA A 106 0.82 19.97 2.18
CA ALA A 106 -0.25 19.52 1.29
C ALA A 106 -1.52 19.18 2.07
N PRO A 107 -2.69 19.68 1.68
CA PRO A 107 -3.96 19.43 2.37
C PRO A 107 -4.34 17.96 2.42
N THR A 108 -3.74 17.12 1.57
CA THR A 108 -3.94 15.67 1.48
C THR A 108 -3.00 14.85 2.36
N GLY A 109 -2.04 15.49 3.04
CA GLY A 109 -1.13 14.83 3.96
C GLY A 109 -1.82 14.27 5.22
N TYR A 110 -1.37 13.14 5.74
CA TYR A 110 -1.95 12.54 6.94
C TYR A 110 -1.79 13.44 8.20
N LEU A 111 -0.79 14.34 8.21
CA LEU A 111 -0.61 15.33 9.27
C LEU A 111 -1.67 16.46 9.19
N GLN A 112 -2.24 16.72 8.02
CA GLN A 112 -3.34 17.65 7.82
C GLN A 112 -4.72 16.97 7.97
N LEU A 113 -4.76 15.65 7.85
CA LEU A 113 -5.96 14.82 7.95
C LEU A 113 -5.84 13.78 9.10
N PRO A 114 -5.42 14.17 10.31
CA PRO A 114 -5.07 13.20 11.36
C PRO A 114 -6.26 12.32 11.77
N ILE A 115 -7.43 12.93 11.97
CA ILE A 115 -8.64 12.20 12.39
C ILE A 115 -9.15 11.29 11.27
N GLN A 116 -9.12 11.75 10.02
CA GLN A 116 -9.52 10.95 8.85
C GLN A 116 -8.59 9.75 8.67
N THR A 117 -7.29 9.93 8.90
CA THR A 117 -6.29 8.86 8.84
C THR A 117 -6.56 7.79 9.88
N LEU A 118 -6.78 8.18 11.15
CA LEU A 118 -7.15 7.25 12.22
C LEU A 118 -8.47 6.53 11.93
N LYS A 119 -9.50 7.25 11.44
CA LYS A 119 -10.79 6.64 11.08
C LYS A 119 -10.64 5.64 9.92
N ALA A 120 -9.86 5.96 8.90
CA ALA A 120 -9.61 5.04 7.79
C ALA A 120 -8.89 3.77 8.26
N GLY A 121 -7.86 3.91 9.11
CA GLY A 121 -7.13 2.77 9.67
C GLY A 121 -7.95 1.92 10.64
N ALA A 122 -8.83 2.51 11.44
CA ALA A 122 -9.64 1.79 12.42
C ALA A 122 -11.00 1.36 11.84
N LEU A 123 -11.91 2.32 11.63
CA LEU A 123 -13.28 2.03 11.16
C LEU A 123 -13.28 1.50 9.72
N GLY A 124 -12.43 2.09 8.84
CA GLY A 124 -12.31 1.64 7.46
C GLY A 124 -11.87 0.18 7.36
N THR A 125 -10.85 -0.21 8.13
CA THR A 125 -10.39 -1.60 8.18
C THR A 125 -11.48 -2.53 8.75
N LEU A 126 -12.17 -2.10 9.82
CA LEU A 126 -13.27 -2.86 10.41
C LEU A 126 -14.40 -3.12 9.41
N ASN A 127 -14.82 -2.07 8.70
CA ASN A 127 -15.90 -2.14 7.70
C ASN A 127 -15.49 -3.03 6.49
N ALA A 128 -14.27 -2.88 5.99
CA ALA A 128 -13.75 -3.69 4.89
C ALA A 128 -13.61 -5.17 5.27
N LEU A 129 -13.13 -5.48 6.48
CA LEU A 129 -13.11 -6.84 7.05
C LEU A 129 -14.53 -7.41 7.23
N GLY A 130 -15.49 -6.57 7.57
CA GLY A 130 -16.91 -6.95 7.65
C GLY A 130 -17.44 -7.43 6.30
N VAL A 131 -17.10 -6.74 5.21
CA VAL A 131 -17.45 -7.16 3.84
C VAL A 131 -16.76 -8.49 3.50
N ALA A 132 -15.45 -8.59 3.74
CA ALA A 132 -14.71 -9.83 3.46
C ALA A 132 -15.29 -11.04 4.21
N LYS A 133 -15.58 -10.86 5.50
CA LYS A 133 -16.23 -11.91 6.32
C LYS A 133 -17.60 -12.31 5.78
N LYS A 134 -18.44 -11.32 5.41
CA LYS A 134 -19.81 -11.56 4.89
C LYS A 134 -19.81 -12.43 3.64
N HIS A 135 -18.82 -12.24 2.76
CA HIS A 135 -18.73 -12.92 1.47
C HIS A 135 -17.75 -14.10 1.46
N ALA A 136 -17.13 -14.45 2.59
CA ALA A 136 -16.04 -15.42 2.68
C ALA A 136 -14.88 -15.11 1.70
N ALA A 137 -14.63 -13.82 1.48
CA ALA A 137 -13.65 -13.30 0.54
C ALA A 137 -12.26 -13.23 1.17
N VAL A 138 -11.21 -13.31 0.34
CA VAL A 138 -9.84 -12.97 0.75
C VAL A 138 -9.77 -11.50 1.13
N PHE A 139 -9.12 -11.18 2.24
CA PHE A 139 -8.88 -9.79 2.66
C PHE A 139 -7.40 -9.46 2.54
N LEU A 140 -7.05 -8.40 1.79
CA LEU A 140 -5.69 -7.89 1.70
C LEU A 140 -5.61 -6.48 2.27
N LEU A 141 -4.79 -6.32 3.31
CA LEU A 141 -4.50 -5.03 3.96
C LEU A 141 -3.25 -4.40 3.35
N ALA A 142 -3.36 -3.16 2.86
CA ALA A 142 -2.21 -2.30 2.59
C ALA A 142 -1.69 -1.71 3.90
N SER A 143 -0.67 -2.34 4.47
CA SER A 143 0.15 -1.81 5.55
C SER A 143 1.35 -1.04 4.98
N THR A 144 2.35 -0.75 5.78
CA THR A 144 3.45 0.15 5.44
C THR A 144 4.72 -0.21 6.20
N SER A 145 5.89 0.18 5.69
CA SER A 145 7.14 0.16 6.45
C SER A 145 7.12 1.06 7.70
N GLU A 146 6.21 2.04 7.77
CA GLU A 146 6.09 2.94 8.91
C GLU A 146 5.63 2.23 10.20
N VAL A 147 5.11 0.98 10.12
CA VAL A 147 4.82 0.15 11.30
C VAL A 147 6.08 -0.18 12.09
N TYR A 148 7.25 -0.04 11.48
CA TYR A 148 8.56 -0.21 12.13
C TYR A 148 9.03 1.05 12.89
N GLY A 149 8.43 2.21 12.61
CA GLY A 149 8.76 3.49 13.25
C GLY A 149 10.18 3.99 12.90
N ASP A 150 10.93 4.38 13.93
CA ASP A 150 12.38 4.67 13.83
C ASP A 150 13.16 3.38 14.14
N PRO A 151 13.46 2.57 13.12
CA PRO A 151 13.87 1.18 13.33
C PRO A 151 15.26 1.07 13.90
N LEU A 152 15.43 0.19 14.89
CA LEU A 152 16.72 -0.17 15.48
C LEU A 152 17.39 -1.35 14.75
N GLU A 153 16.70 -1.96 13.80
CA GLU A 153 17.18 -3.04 12.93
C GLU A 153 17.19 -2.59 11.48
N HIS A 154 18.26 -2.95 10.75
CA HIS A 154 18.42 -2.67 9.34
C HIS A 154 19.15 -3.83 8.63
N PRO A 155 18.61 -4.39 7.53
CA PRO A 155 17.25 -4.19 7.02
C PRO A 155 16.17 -4.73 7.97
N GLN A 156 14.95 -4.16 7.92
CA GLN A 156 13.84 -4.58 8.76
C GLN A 156 13.28 -5.93 8.29
N SER A 157 13.25 -6.91 9.19
CA SER A 157 12.55 -8.18 8.95
C SER A 157 11.08 -8.08 9.37
N GLU A 158 10.22 -8.94 8.80
CA GLU A 158 8.79 -8.96 9.15
C GLU A 158 8.54 -9.36 10.61
N THR A 159 9.50 -10.01 11.25
CA THR A 159 9.43 -10.39 12.67
C THR A 159 9.83 -9.28 13.63
N TYR A 160 10.41 -8.18 13.12
CA TYR A 160 10.74 -7.01 13.94
C TYR A 160 9.48 -6.25 14.35
N TRP A 161 9.31 -5.98 15.64
CA TRP A 161 8.11 -5.36 16.19
C TRP A 161 8.04 -3.84 16.02
N GLY A 162 9.16 -3.22 15.67
CA GLY A 162 9.24 -1.79 15.46
C GLY A 162 9.59 -1.00 16.72
N ASN A 163 9.86 0.30 16.50
CA ASN A 163 10.15 1.31 17.52
C ASN A 163 9.35 2.57 17.17
N VAL A 164 8.07 2.59 17.58
CA VAL A 164 7.10 3.65 17.23
C VAL A 164 6.84 4.51 18.45
N ASP A 165 6.84 5.84 18.28
CA ASP A 165 6.34 6.79 19.26
C ASP A 165 4.80 6.87 19.17
N PRO A 166 4.04 6.34 20.15
CA PRO A 166 2.59 6.24 20.05
C PRO A 166 1.85 7.58 20.16
N ILE A 167 2.53 8.64 20.58
CA ILE A 167 1.94 9.98 20.77
C ILE A 167 2.63 11.07 19.92
N GLY A 168 3.68 10.71 19.19
CA GLY A 168 4.40 11.62 18.30
C GLY A 168 3.54 12.11 17.11
N PRO A 169 3.99 13.12 16.38
CA PRO A 169 3.21 13.69 15.27
C PRO A 169 2.85 12.69 14.17
N ARG A 170 3.69 11.66 13.95
CA ARG A 170 3.48 10.62 12.95
C ARG A 170 2.60 9.47 13.42
N SER A 171 2.34 9.38 14.74
CA SER A 171 1.56 8.29 15.35
C SER A 171 0.19 8.09 14.72
N VAL A 172 -0.42 9.15 14.20
CA VAL A 172 -1.73 9.09 13.53
C VAL A 172 -1.74 8.16 12.31
N TYR A 173 -0.61 8.01 11.63
CA TYR A 173 -0.45 7.08 10.52
C TYR A 173 0.13 5.73 10.97
N ASP A 174 1.21 5.79 11.74
CA ASP A 174 1.94 4.62 12.19
C ASP A 174 1.04 3.70 13.03
N GLU A 175 0.35 4.25 14.04
CA GLU A 175 -0.56 3.49 14.91
C GLU A 175 -1.87 3.10 14.19
N ALA A 176 -2.37 3.90 13.24
CA ALA A 176 -3.51 3.50 12.42
C ALA A 176 -3.20 2.22 11.63
N LYS A 177 -2.00 2.11 11.05
CA LYS A 177 -1.57 0.91 10.32
C LYS A 177 -1.25 -0.28 11.22
N ARG A 178 -0.61 -0.04 12.38
CA ARG A 178 -0.36 -1.08 13.40
C ARG A 178 -1.68 -1.64 13.95
N PHE A 179 -2.64 -0.78 14.23
CA PHE A 179 -3.99 -1.19 14.64
C PHE A 179 -4.68 -2.02 13.55
N ALA A 180 -4.59 -1.59 12.27
CA ALA A 180 -5.17 -2.30 11.14
C ALA A 180 -4.59 -3.73 10.98
N GLU A 181 -3.27 -3.90 11.14
CA GLU A 181 -2.62 -5.23 11.16
C GLU A 181 -3.17 -6.09 12.32
N ALA A 182 -3.20 -5.53 13.53
CA ALA A 182 -3.70 -6.24 14.71
C ALA A 182 -5.16 -6.68 14.54
N LEU A 183 -6.02 -5.80 14.00
CA LEU A 183 -7.42 -6.09 13.71
C LEU A 183 -7.57 -7.18 12.63
N THR A 184 -6.77 -7.11 11.56
CA THR A 184 -6.74 -8.10 10.48
C THR A 184 -6.41 -9.49 11.02
N MET A 185 -5.36 -9.60 11.84
CA MET A 185 -4.98 -10.86 12.46
C MET A 185 -5.99 -11.36 13.50
N ALA A 186 -6.70 -10.46 14.18
CA ALA A 186 -7.80 -10.84 15.08
C ALA A 186 -8.97 -11.45 14.30
N TYR A 187 -9.34 -10.88 13.14
CA TYR A 187 -10.39 -11.43 12.27
C TYR A 187 -10.02 -12.81 11.70
N GLN A 188 -8.76 -12.99 11.32
CA GLN A 188 -8.26 -14.29 10.90
C GLN A 188 -8.42 -15.33 12.00
N ARG A 189 -7.91 -15.04 13.21
CA ARG A 189 -7.94 -15.99 14.34
C ARG A 189 -9.35 -16.27 14.86
N THR A 190 -10.21 -15.25 14.90
CA THR A 190 -11.54 -15.37 15.51
C THR A 190 -12.61 -15.82 14.53
N HIS A 191 -12.51 -15.38 13.28
CA HIS A 191 -13.55 -15.57 12.28
C HIS A 191 -13.13 -16.42 11.09
N GLY A 192 -11.84 -16.82 11.00
CA GLY A 192 -11.32 -17.60 9.88
C GLY A 192 -11.28 -16.85 8.56
N VAL A 193 -11.27 -15.50 8.59
CA VAL A 193 -11.12 -14.71 7.35
C VAL A 193 -9.76 -15.01 6.74
N ASP A 194 -9.70 -15.31 5.45
CA ASP A 194 -8.47 -15.55 4.72
C ASP A 194 -7.77 -14.20 4.46
N THR A 195 -6.70 -13.89 5.20
CA THR A 195 -6.10 -12.57 5.22
C THR A 195 -4.69 -12.53 4.61
N ARG A 196 -4.32 -11.38 4.03
CA ARG A 196 -2.98 -11.02 3.56
C ARG A 196 -2.64 -9.64 4.11
N ILE A 197 -1.38 -9.41 4.46
CA ILE A 197 -0.89 -8.11 4.91
C ILE A 197 0.35 -7.77 4.10
N VAL A 198 0.33 -6.66 3.36
CA VAL A 198 1.50 -6.13 2.66
C VAL A 198 2.05 -4.90 3.38
N ARG A 199 3.31 -4.92 3.79
CA ARG A 199 4.05 -3.76 4.30
C ARG A 199 4.77 -3.10 3.13
N ILE A 200 4.17 -2.02 2.63
CA ILE A 200 4.64 -1.30 1.44
C ILE A 200 5.77 -0.36 1.85
N PHE A 201 6.91 -0.49 1.17
CA PHE A 201 8.05 0.43 1.28
C PHE A 201 7.92 1.59 0.26
N ASN A 202 8.91 2.50 0.23
CA ASN A 202 8.84 3.69 -0.62
C ASN A 202 8.58 3.32 -2.08
N THR A 203 7.42 3.74 -2.56
CA THR A 203 6.97 3.49 -3.92
C THR A 203 6.81 4.79 -4.66
N TYR A 204 7.14 4.79 -5.96
CA TYR A 204 6.99 5.94 -6.85
C TYR A 204 6.42 5.50 -8.20
N GLY A 205 5.88 6.44 -8.96
CA GLY A 205 5.37 6.18 -10.30
C GLY A 205 4.33 7.20 -10.76
N PRO A 206 3.75 7.01 -11.94
CA PRO A 206 2.66 7.84 -12.46
C PRO A 206 1.48 7.92 -11.48
N ARG A 207 0.70 8.98 -11.54
CA ARG A 207 -0.45 9.28 -10.65
C ARG A 207 -0.07 9.54 -9.18
N MET A 208 1.21 9.55 -8.83
CA MET A 208 1.64 10.05 -7.53
C MET A 208 1.50 11.57 -7.50
N ALA A 209 0.92 12.12 -6.42
CA ALA A 209 0.70 13.55 -6.32
C ALA A 209 2.03 14.32 -6.33
N MET A 210 2.09 15.41 -7.09
CA MET A 210 3.31 16.21 -7.22
C MET A 210 3.71 16.91 -5.91
N ASP A 211 2.74 17.17 -5.05
CA ASP A 211 2.89 17.76 -3.71
C ASP A 211 2.91 16.73 -2.58
N ASP A 212 3.13 15.46 -2.90
CA ASP A 212 3.13 14.34 -1.92
C ASP A 212 4.12 14.55 -0.77
N GLY A 213 5.19 15.34 -0.98
CA GLY A 213 6.20 15.64 0.03
C GLY A 213 7.34 14.64 0.11
N ARG A 214 7.30 13.52 -0.63
CA ARG A 214 8.41 12.57 -0.73
C ARG A 214 9.45 13.02 -1.75
N ALA A 215 10.66 12.48 -1.64
CA ALA A 215 11.82 12.95 -2.42
C ALA A 215 11.60 12.85 -3.94
N VAL A 216 11.12 11.71 -4.45
CA VAL A 216 10.99 11.49 -5.90
C VAL A 216 10.05 12.50 -6.56
N PRO A 217 8.76 12.66 -6.15
CA PRO A 217 7.88 13.65 -6.77
C PRO A 217 8.39 15.08 -6.58
N ASN A 218 8.95 15.42 -5.42
CA ASN A 218 9.50 16.76 -5.19
C ASN A 218 10.66 17.07 -6.15
N PHE A 219 11.60 16.17 -6.31
CA PHE A 219 12.75 16.39 -7.20
C PHE A 219 12.32 16.48 -8.66
N ILE A 220 11.40 15.59 -9.10
CA ILE A 220 10.85 15.69 -10.47
C ILE A 220 10.14 17.01 -10.67
N HIS A 221 9.31 17.44 -9.71
CA HIS A 221 8.61 18.72 -9.80
C HIS A 221 9.57 19.91 -9.88
N GLN A 222 10.63 19.91 -9.07
CA GLN A 222 11.65 20.96 -9.08
C GLN A 222 12.46 20.94 -10.38
N ALA A 223 12.87 19.78 -10.86
CA ALA A 223 13.60 19.64 -12.12
C ALA A 223 12.78 20.14 -13.32
N LEU A 224 11.49 19.77 -13.42
CA LEU A 224 10.58 20.24 -14.48
C LEU A 224 10.35 21.76 -14.45
N ARG A 225 10.59 22.41 -13.32
CA ARG A 225 10.49 23.88 -13.18
C ARG A 225 11.85 24.58 -13.29
N GLU A 226 12.90 23.84 -13.62
CA GLU A 226 14.28 24.37 -13.68
C GLU A 226 14.72 25.06 -12.38
N THR A 227 14.21 24.58 -11.23
CA THR A 227 14.58 25.06 -9.90
C THR A 227 15.54 24.10 -9.21
N SER A 228 16.38 24.62 -8.29
CA SER A 228 17.32 23.80 -7.55
C SER A 228 16.61 22.71 -6.75
N LEU A 229 17.15 21.48 -6.76
CA LEU A 229 16.64 20.38 -5.95
C LEU A 229 16.91 20.64 -4.46
N THR A 230 15.89 20.51 -3.62
CA THR A 230 16.01 20.73 -2.18
C THR A 230 16.37 19.42 -1.47
N ILE A 231 17.61 19.31 -1.02
CA ILE A 231 18.10 18.15 -0.25
C ILE A 231 18.11 18.51 1.23
N TYR A 232 17.42 17.73 2.06
CA TYR A 232 17.45 17.90 3.51
C TYR A 232 18.63 17.12 4.10
N GLY A 233 19.39 17.78 5.00
CA GLY A 233 20.61 17.23 5.57
C GLY A 233 21.78 17.24 4.57
N ASP A 234 22.66 16.24 4.68
CA ASP A 234 23.85 16.10 3.81
C ASP A 234 23.59 15.21 2.58
N GLY A 235 22.38 14.70 2.41
CA GLY A 235 22.01 13.84 1.28
C GLY A 235 22.59 12.43 1.30
N LYS A 236 23.32 12.04 2.35
CA LYS A 236 23.93 10.69 2.48
C LYS A 236 22.98 9.63 3.00
N GLN A 237 21.84 10.03 3.55
CA GLN A 237 20.82 9.09 3.98
C GLN A 237 20.35 8.22 2.81
N THR A 238 20.31 6.92 3.01
CA THR A 238 19.90 5.96 1.99
C THR A 238 18.38 5.72 2.01
N ARG A 239 17.83 5.42 0.85
CA ARG A 239 16.46 4.94 0.67
C ARG A 239 16.43 3.95 -0.48
N SER A 240 15.53 3.00 -0.40
CA SER A 240 15.17 2.16 -1.54
C SER A 240 13.88 2.67 -2.16
N PHE A 241 13.78 2.60 -3.49
CA PHE A 241 12.62 3.08 -4.24
C PHE A 241 12.10 1.97 -5.14
N CYS A 242 10.84 1.59 -4.96
CA CYS A 242 10.15 0.59 -5.76
C CYS A 242 9.27 1.27 -6.80
N TYR A 243 9.38 0.86 -8.06
CA TYR A 243 8.46 1.34 -9.08
C TYR A 243 7.07 0.72 -8.89
N VAL A 244 6.02 1.48 -9.18
CA VAL A 244 4.64 1.09 -8.87
C VAL A 244 4.22 -0.22 -9.54
N ASP A 245 4.67 -0.51 -10.76
CA ASP A 245 4.32 -1.75 -11.45
C ASP A 245 4.94 -2.97 -10.76
N ASP A 246 6.18 -2.87 -10.25
CA ASP A 246 6.82 -3.93 -9.48
C ASP A 246 6.07 -4.17 -8.17
N LEU A 247 5.67 -3.09 -7.50
CA LEU A 247 4.84 -3.19 -6.30
C LEU A 247 3.50 -3.88 -6.59
N VAL A 248 2.79 -3.46 -7.64
CA VAL A 248 1.50 -4.04 -8.05
C VAL A 248 1.65 -5.53 -8.37
N ASN A 249 2.71 -5.92 -9.08
CA ASN A 249 3.01 -7.33 -9.33
C ASN A 249 3.19 -8.12 -8.03
N GLY A 250 3.93 -7.57 -7.07
CA GLY A 250 4.12 -8.19 -5.75
C GLY A 250 2.82 -8.30 -4.96
N ILE A 251 1.96 -7.28 -4.99
CA ILE A 251 0.65 -7.28 -4.32
C ILE A 251 -0.26 -8.35 -4.92
N VAL A 252 -0.33 -8.47 -6.24
CA VAL A 252 -1.14 -9.51 -6.90
C VAL A 252 -0.61 -10.89 -6.56
N ALA A 253 0.71 -11.11 -6.59
CA ALA A 253 1.31 -12.37 -6.18
C ALA A 253 1.00 -12.73 -4.71
N LEU A 254 0.98 -11.73 -3.81
CA LEU A 254 0.59 -11.93 -2.41
C LEU A 254 -0.89 -12.28 -2.28
N LEU A 255 -1.78 -11.60 -3.03
CA LEU A 255 -3.21 -11.91 -3.05
C LEU A 255 -3.46 -13.37 -3.43
N GLU A 256 -2.74 -13.87 -4.43
CA GLU A 256 -2.84 -15.25 -4.93
C GLU A 256 -2.16 -16.30 -4.01
N SER A 257 -1.33 -15.86 -3.10
CA SER A 257 -0.60 -16.73 -2.17
C SER A 257 -1.50 -17.24 -1.03
N ARG A 258 -0.93 -18.10 -0.18
CA ARG A 258 -1.53 -18.49 1.10
C ARG A 258 -0.74 -17.97 2.30
N GLU A 259 0.05 -16.89 2.08
CA GLU A 259 0.82 -16.29 3.16
C GLU A 259 -0.06 -15.38 4.00
N HIS A 260 -0.20 -15.70 5.28
CA HIS A 260 -1.04 -14.96 6.23
C HIS A 260 -0.25 -13.99 7.10
N HIS A 261 1.07 -14.16 7.19
CA HIS A 261 1.92 -13.23 7.91
C HIS A 261 2.19 -11.98 7.06
N PRO A 262 2.54 -10.86 7.69
CA PRO A 262 2.95 -9.67 6.96
C PRO A 262 4.13 -9.97 6.01
N VAL A 263 4.11 -9.34 4.84
CA VAL A 263 5.15 -9.44 3.81
C VAL A 263 5.64 -8.04 3.47
N ASN A 264 6.96 -7.83 3.57
CA ASN A 264 7.59 -6.61 3.11
C ASN A 264 7.64 -6.58 1.57
N LEU A 265 7.11 -5.52 0.96
CA LEU A 265 7.24 -5.29 -0.48
C LEU A 265 7.95 -3.97 -0.76
N GLY A 266 9.07 -4.06 -1.47
CA GLY A 266 9.90 -2.93 -1.84
C GLY A 266 11.07 -3.37 -2.73
N ASN A 267 11.94 -2.44 -3.06
CA ASN A 267 13.18 -2.72 -3.78
C ASN A 267 14.30 -2.86 -2.74
N PRO A 268 15.08 -3.94 -2.72
CA PRO A 268 16.19 -4.09 -1.76
C PRO A 268 17.41 -3.22 -2.09
N HIS A 269 17.46 -2.62 -3.27
CA HIS A 269 18.59 -1.76 -3.67
C HIS A 269 18.46 -0.37 -3.07
N GLU A 270 19.42 0.02 -2.25
CA GLU A 270 19.48 1.34 -1.63
C GLU A 270 20.34 2.30 -2.44
N ILE A 271 19.89 3.54 -2.52
CA ILE A 271 20.64 4.67 -3.05
C ILE A 271 20.59 5.84 -2.08
N THR A 272 21.60 6.69 -2.11
CA THR A 272 21.58 7.95 -1.35
C THR A 272 20.59 8.95 -1.97
N ILE A 273 20.13 9.90 -1.17
CA ILE A 273 19.30 11.01 -1.70
C ILE A 273 20.08 11.86 -2.71
N MET A 274 21.41 11.96 -2.54
CA MET A 274 22.26 12.64 -3.51
C MET A 274 22.28 11.89 -4.86
N GLU A 275 22.48 10.55 -4.86
CA GLU A 275 22.44 9.74 -6.08
C GLU A 275 21.07 9.82 -6.78
N LEU A 276 19.97 9.87 -6.02
CA LEU A 276 18.64 10.10 -6.57
C LEU A 276 18.55 11.46 -7.28
N ALA A 277 19.04 12.53 -6.64
CA ALA A 277 19.07 13.88 -7.21
C ALA A 277 19.87 13.91 -8.50
N ASP A 278 21.07 13.31 -8.49
CA ASP A 278 21.94 13.21 -9.67
C ASP A 278 21.27 12.40 -10.81
N ALA A 279 20.55 11.33 -10.48
CA ALA A 279 19.84 10.54 -11.48
C ALA A 279 18.71 11.36 -12.15
N ILE A 280 17.94 12.13 -11.38
CA ILE A 280 16.85 12.98 -11.91
C ILE A 280 17.40 14.14 -12.75
N ASN A 281 18.52 14.76 -12.35
CA ASN A 281 19.13 15.84 -13.11
C ASN A 281 19.75 15.42 -14.45
N LYS A 282 19.95 14.12 -14.69
CA LYS A 282 20.49 13.58 -15.94
C LYS A 282 19.43 13.31 -17.00
N ILE A 283 18.16 13.35 -16.64
CA ILE A 283 17.02 13.13 -17.53
C ILE A 283 16.59 14.46 -18.17
#